data_f4cf44d048786c477c168533a4ec041f
#
_entry.id   f4cf44d048786c477c168533a4ec041f
#
_cell.length_a   1.000
_cell.length_b   1.000
_cell.length_c   1.000
_cell.angle_alpha   90.00
_cell.angle_beta   90.00
_cell.angle_gamma   90.00
#
_symmetry.space_group_name_H-M   'P 1'
#
loop_
_entity.id
_entity.type
_entity.pdbx_description
1 polymer ?
#
loop_
_entity_poly.entity_id
_entity_poly.type
_entity_poly.pdbx_seq_one_letter_code
_entity_poly.pdbx_strand_id
1 'polypeptide(L)'
;ALSGGNVATERAFVMVAVMLVAVLLGRRALTLRAVAIAAIIVLVWQPEALTGPGFQMSFAATIALVAVFRALRGAELHRLPRWTRPVLSVFVSSLVAGLATAPYAAAHFNIVSHYGLIANLVSVPLMGVLVMPAAVLAACLWPLGLAWIGLAVMEPGLRWILFVAQTTAAQPHAISHVIAPPGTVLPILTLAMLWLILWQGRARFAGLAIAALAFVIWQQGTRPDLLIADDGALIGVLGPEGRALSKPTGGSFSAGIWLENDGAPVAQDIAAARDGLQRDGRVVTALLGEWRILQVSGKTALATLQGCGGADVLVVNQVDEVARPCLVYDLTGLRGTGALAMDLTEAGDLRIDTASARAGNRPWNGRKGPADAALLLSRQ
;
A
#
# COMPACT_ATOMS: atom_id res chain seq x y z
N ALA A 1 4.86 -20.02 -15.76
CA ALA A 1 4.53 -21.34 -15.24
C ALA A 1 5.36 -21.70 -14.00
N LEU A 2 6.70 -21.61 -14.04
CA LEU A 2 7.58 -21.96 -12.91
C LEU A 2 7.39 -21.07 -11.68
N SER A 3 6.99 -19.82 -11.84
CA SER A 3 6.75 -18.85 -10.76
C SER A 3 5.32 -18.88 -10.21
N GLY A 4 4.46 -19.79 -10.65
CA GLY A 4 3.09 -19.94 -10.19
C GLY A 4 2.12 -18.84 -10.64
N GLY A 5 2.38 -18.11 -11.74
CA GLY A 5 1.48 -17.07 -12.25
C GLY A 5 1.45 -15.82 -11.36
N ASN A 6 2.57 -15.48 -10.70
CA ASN A 6 2.68 -14.27 -9.90
C ASN A 6 2.52 -13.02 -10.78
N VAL A 7 1.67 -12.10 -10.37
CA VAL A 7 1.34 -10.83 -11.07
C VAL A 7 2.59 -10.04 -11.48
N ALA A 8 3.66 -10.07 -10.67
CA ALA A 8 4.92 -9.40 -11.00
C ALA A 8 5.63 -10.05 -12.20
N THR A 9 5.63 -11.37 -12.27
CA THR A 9 6.26 -12.15 -13.36
C THR A 9 5.46 -12.02 -14.66
N GLU A 10 4.14 -12.04 -14.61
CA GLU A 10 3.28 -11.86 -15.78
C GLU A 10 3.49 -10.48 -16.41
N ARG A 11 3.58 -9.42 -15.62
CA ARG A 11 3.87 -8.06 -16.11
C ARG A 11 5.26 -7.98 -16.75
N ALA A 12 6.28 -8.56 -16.11
CA ALA A 12 7.63 -8.60 -16.66
C ALA A 12 7.64 -9.35 -18.00
N PHE A 13 6.93 -10.47 -18.07
CA PHE A 13 6.77 -11.25 -19.31
C PHE A 13 6.11 -10.41 -20.42
N VAL A 14 4.96 -9.75 -20.13
CA VAL A 14 4.27 -8.93 -21.13
C VAL A 14 5.15 -7.77 -21.61
N MET A 15 5.85 -7.08 -20.70
CA MET A 15 6.77 -6.00 -21.06
C MET A 15 7.90 -6.50 -21.97
N VAL A 16 8.54 -7.61 -21.61
CA VAL A 16 9.63 -8.19 -22.39
C VAL A 16 9.11 -8.70 -23.75
N ALA A 17 7.95 -9.35 -23.79
CA ALA A 17 7.35 -9.83 -25.02
C ALA A 17 7.06 -8.66 -26.00
N VAL A 18 6.45 -7.58 -25.52
CA VAL A 18 6.20 -6.36 -26.33
C VAL A 18 7.50 -5.75 -26.83
N MET A 19 8.55 -5.70 -25.99
CA MET A 19 9.87 -5.21 -26.39
C MET A 19 10.52 -6.08 -27.45
N LEU A 20 10.47 -7.41 -27.32
CA LEU A 20 11.02 -8.36 -28.28
C LEU A 20 10.28 -8.28 -29.63
N VAL A 21 8.96 -8.23 -29.61
CA VAL A 21 8.15 -8.04 -30.81
C VAL A 21 8.49 -6.71 -31.51
N ALA A 22 8.70 -5.63 -30.74
CA ALA A 22 9.13 -4.36 -31.30
C ALA A 22 10.49 -4.48 -32.02
N VAL A 23 11.46 -5.20 -31.44
CA VAL A 23 12.76 -5.46 -32.03
C VAL A 23 12.62 -6.30 -33.31
N LEU A 24 11.83 -7.37 -33.29
CA LEU A 24 11.57 -8.23 -34.45
C LEU A 24 10.92 -7.45 -35.62
N LEU A 25 10.13 -6.42 -35.31
CA LEU A 25 9.53 -5.50 -36.28
C LEU A 25 10.47 -4.35 -36.69
N GLY A 26 11.76 -4.41 -36.34
CA GLY A 26 12.75 -3.36 -36.65
C GLY A 26 12.52 -2.03 -35.91
N ARG A 27 11.74 -2.06 -34.81
CA ARG A 27 11.43 -0.86 -34.02
C ARG A 27 12.27 -0.79 -32.75
N ARG A 28 12.40 0.41 -32.19
CA ARG A 28 13.11 0.61 -30.91
C ARG A 28 12.29 -0.02 -29.77
N ALA A 29 12.90 -0.94 -29.03
CA ALA A 29 12.27 -1.66 -27.91
C ALA A 29 11.84 -0.74 -26.77
N LEU A 30 12.73 0.14 -26.32
CA LEU A 30 12.51 1.03 -25.17
C LEU A 30 11.91 2.36 -25.63
N THR A 31 10.60 2.42 -25.78
CA THR A 31 9.84 3.63 -26.12
C THR A 31 8.61 3.76 -25.24
N LEU A 32 8.15 4.99 -24.99
CA LEU A 32 6.90 5.22 -24.25
C LEU A 32 5.70 4.54 -24.91
N ARG A 33 5.71 4.39 -26.25
CA ARG A 33 4.68 3.66 -26.98
C ARG A 33 4.67 2.17 -26.64
N ALA A 34 5.85 1.52 -26.59
CA ALA A 34 5.94 0.11 -26.20
C ALA A 34 5.45 -0.11 -24.77
N VAL A 35 5.80 0.79 -23.85
CA VAL A 35 5.33 0.76 -22.46
C VAL A 35 3.81 0.94 -22.40
N ALA A 36 3.24 1.88 -23.17
CA ALA A 36 1.79 2.09 -23.22
C ALA A 36 1.04 0.85 -23.76
N ILE A 37 1.57 0.19 -24.82
CA ILE A 37 0.99 -1.05 -25.34
C ILE A 37 1.03 -2.16 -24.27
N ALA A 38 2.16 -2.32 -23.60
CA ALA A 38 2.28 -3.30 -22.52
C ALA A 38 1.29 -3.02 -21.37
N ALA A 39 1.09 -1.73 -20.99
CA ALA A 39 0.11 -1.33 -20.00
C ALA A 39 -1.32 -1.70 -20.41
N ILE A 40 -1.69 -1.41 -21.66
CA ILE A 40 -3.01 -1.75 -22.20
C ILE A 40 -3.23 -3.26 -22.18
N ILE A 41 -2.26 -4.05 -22.61
CA ILE A 41 -2.36 -5.53 -22.61
C ILE A 41 -2.59 -6.04 -21.19
N VAL A 42 -1.81 -5.57 -20.21
CA VAL A 42 -1.97 -5.98 -18.80
C VAL A 42 -3.34 -5.59 -18.27
N LEU A 43 -3.81 -4.37 -18.54
CA LEU A 43 -5.10 -3.86 -18.03
C LEU A 43 -6.32 -4.50 -18.73
N VAL A 44 -6.19 -4.94 -19.97
CA VAL A 44 -7.24 -5.72 -20.65
C VAL A 44 -7.32 -7.12 -20.06
N TRP A 45 -6.19 -7.70 -19.67
CA TRP A 45 -6.14 -9.03 -19.04
C TRP A 45 -6.55 -9.01 -17.57
N GLN A 46 -6.03 -8.02 -16.82
CA GLN A 46 -6.22 -7.87 -15.37
C GLN A 46 -6.53 -6.41 -15.04
N PRO A 47 -7.77 -5.94 -15.21
CA PRO A 47 -8.13 -4.55 -14.98
C PRO A 47 -7.93 -4.11 -13.51
N GLU A 48 -8.08 -5.04 -12.57
CA GLU A 48 -7.84 -4.83 -11.14
C GLU A 48 -6.38 -4.50 -10.82
N ALA A 49 -5.44 -4.86 -11.68
CA ALA A 49 -4.01 -4.55 -11.50
C ALA A 49 -3.73 -3.04 -11.43
N LEU A 50 -4.61 -2.20 -12.03
CA LEU A 50 -4.48 -0.73 -12.05
C LEU A 50 -4.30 -0.13 -10.65
N THR A 51 -5.03 -0.65 -9.68
CA THR A 51 -4.99 -0.17 -8.29
C THR A 51 -3.92 -0.85 -7.44
N GLY A 52 -3.27 -1.89 -7.97
CA GLY A 52 -2.25 -2.64 -7.25
C GLY A 52 -0.87 -1.97 -7.27
N PRO A 53 -0.11 -2.04 -6.15
CA PRO A 53 1.21 -1.42 -6.03
C PRO A 53 2.17 -1.92 -7.12
N GLY A 54 2.08 -3.17 -7.45
CA GLY A 54 2.95 -3.78 -8.42
C GLY A 54 2.83 -3.19 -9.83
N PHE A 55 1.61 -2.93 -10.33
CA PHE A 55 1.40 -2.27 -11.62
C PHE A 55 1.90 -0.84 -11.56
N GLN A 56 1.43 -0.08 -10.56
CA GLN A 56 1.74 1.35 -10.44
C GLN A 56 3.25 1.60 -10.33
N MET A 57 3.96 0.92 -9.45
CA MET A 57 5.40 1.09 -9.27
C MET A 57 6.21 0.65 -10.50
N SER A 58 5.87 -0.50 -11.12
CA SER A 58 6.55 -0.99 -12.30
C SER A 58 6.43 -0.05 -13.49
N PHE A 59 5.21 0.40 -13.79
CA PHE A 59 4.98 1.30 -14.92
C PHE A 59 5.51 2.72 -14.63
N ALA A 60 5.38 3.22 -13.40
CA ALA A 60 5.98 4.49 -12.99
C ALA A 60 7.49 4.51 -13.21
N ALA A 61 8.20 3.49 -12.71
CA ALA A 61 9.64 3.36 -12.90
C ALA A 61 10.01 3.28 -14.39
N THR A 62 9.33 2.41 -15.15
CA THR A 62 9.64 2.20 -16.57
C THR A 62 9.39 3.44 -17.42
N ILE A 63 8.26 4.13 -17.22
CA ILE A 63 7.94 5.37 -17.93
C ILE A 63 8.96 6.45 -17.59
N ALA A 64 9.30 6.63 -16.32
CA ALA A 64 10.27 7.62 -15.86
C ALA A 64 11.68 7.34 -16.44
N LEU A 65 12.13 6.09 -16.39
CA LEU A 65 13.42 5.68 -16.96
C LEU A 65 13.47 5.93 -18.47
N VAL A 66 12.46 5.50 -19.23
CA VAL A 66 12.41 5.73 -20.68
C VAL A 66 12.43 7.23 -21.00
N ALA A 67 11.70 8.05 -20.25
CA ALA A 67 11.66 9.50 -20.44
C ALA A 67 13.01 10.17 -20.14
N VAL A 68 13.63 9.85 -19.00
CA VAL A 68 14.91 10.44 -18.57
C VAL A 68 16.04 9.99 -19.50
N PHE A 69 16.15 8.70 -19.83
CA PHE A 69 17.18 8.24 -20.76
C PHE A 69 16.97 8.75 -22.20
N ARG A 70 15.73 9.04 -22.59
CA ARG A 70 15.47 9.75 -23.86
C ARG A 70 15.98 11.19 -23.81
N ALA A 71 15.76 11.91 -22.71
CA ALA A 71 16.25 13.27 -22.53
C ALA A 71 17.79 13.31 -22.45
N LEU A 72 18.40 12.39 -21.72
CA LEU A 72 19.85 12.29 -21.59
C LEU A 72 20.57 11.92 -22.88
N ARG A 73 19.91 11.26 -23.84
CA ARG A 73 20.50 11.00 -25.18
C ARG A 73 20.80 12.26 -25.95
N GLY A 74 20.11 13.35 -25.69
CA GLY A 74 20.38 14.68 -26.25
C GLY A 74 21.44 15.47 -25.48
N ALA A 75 21.82 15.03 -24.30
CA ALA A 75 22.85 15.68 -23.51
C ALA A 75 24.27 15.20 -23.92
N GLU A 76 25.24 16.10 -23.83
CA GLU A 76 26.63 15.82 -24.25
C GLU A 76 27.38 14.89 -23.27
N LEU A 77 26.74 13.78 -22.85
CA LEU A 77 27.39 12.76 -22.00
C LEU A 77 28.60 12.10 -22.67
N HIS A 78 28.79 12.28 -23.97
CA HIS A 78 29.96 11.80 -24.69
C HIS A 78 31.26 12.49 -24.26
N ARG A 79 31.17 13.64 -23.60
CA ARG A 79 32.34 14.35 -23.04
C ARG A 79 32.87 13.71 -21.76
N LEU A 80 32.08 12.83 -21.09
CA LEU A 80 32.50 12.15 -19.88
C LEU A 80 33.45 10.98 -20.20
N PRO A 81 34.43 10.71 -19.33
CA PRO A 81 35.31 9.54 -19.44
C PRO A 81 34.50 8.25 -19.56
N ARG A 82 34.97 7.30 -20.37
CA ARG A 82 34.22 6.06 -20.66
C ARG A 82 33.90 5.25 -19.41
N TRP A 83 34.77 5.27 -18.41
CA TRP A 83 34.59 4.52 -17.15
C TRP A 83 33.50 5.11 -16.23
N THR A 84 33.22 6.41 -16.31
CA THR A 84 32.19 7.06 -15.47
C THR A 84 30.78 6.81 -15.99
N ARG A 85 30.61 6.51 -17.27
CA ARG A 85 29.29 6.33 -17.90
C ARG A 85 28.47 5.20 -17.29
N PRO A 86 29.01 3.97 -17.06
CA PRO A 86 28.25 2.90 -16.43
C PRO A 86 27.85 3.25 -15.00
N VAL A 87 28.74 3.86 -14.22
CA VAL A 87 28.45 4.29 -12.84
C VAL A 87 27.34 5.33 -12.81
N LEU A 88 27.45 6.34 -13.67
CA LEU A 88 26.41 7.39 -13.80
C LEU A 88 25.09 6.79 -14.26
N SER A 89 25.10 5.84 -15.21
CA SER A 89 23.89 5.16 -15.68
C SER A 89 23.19 4.40 -14.55
N VAL A 90 23.94 3.67 -13.72
CA VAL A 90 23.37 2.95 -12.56
C VAL A 90 22.84 3.94 -11.53
N PHE A 91 23.58 5.01 -11.23
CA PHE A 91 23.14 6.03 -10.31
C PHE A 91 21.84 6.70 -10.77
N VAL A 92 21.81 7.17 -12.03
CA VAL A 92 20.62 7.83 -12.60
C VAL A 92 19.44 6.87 -12.65
N SER A 93 19.63 5.61 -13.06
CA SER A 93 18.54 4.63 -13.09
C SER A 93 17.99 4.36 -11.69
N SER A 94 18.84 4.18 -10.68
CA SER A 94 18.39 3.95 -9.31
C SER A 94 17.68 5.16 -8.73
N LEU A 95 18.19 6.36 -8.98
CA LEU A 95 17.58 7.61 -8.52
C LEU A 95 16.21 7.83 -9.17
N VAL A 96 16.14 7.71 -10.49
CA VAL A 96 14.89 7.94 -11.25
C VAL A 96 13.83 6.91 -10.91
N ALA A 97 14.20 5.63 -10.86
CA ALA A 97 13.28 4.57 -10.47
C ALA A 97 12.80 4.77 -9.02
N GLY A 98 13.72 5.08 -8.09
CA GLY A 98 13.39 5.35 -6.70
C GLY A 98 12.43 6.51 -6.53
N LEU A 99 12.71 7.66 -7.15
CA LEU A 99 11.84 8.85 -7.08
C LEU A 99 10.47 8.60 -7.73
N ALA A 100 10.41 7.86 -8.84
CA ALA A 100 9.15 7.56 -9.52
C ALA A 100 8.28 6.57 -8.74
N THR A 101 8.89 5.65 -7.98
CA THR A 101 8.16 4.63 -7.21
C THR A 101 7.88 5.04 -5.76
N ALA A 102 8.66 5.97 -5.19
CA ALA A 102 8.55 6.37 -3.79
C ALA A 102 7.13 6.80 -3.36
N PRO A 103 6.38 7.65 -4.12
CA PRO A 103 5.04 8.04 -3.72
C PRO A 103 4.07 6.84 -3.66
N TYR A 104 4.20 5.89 -4.58
CA TYR A 104 3.38 4.68 -4.60
C TYR A 104 3.76 3.74 -3.45
N ALA A 105 5.06 3.56 -3.19
CA ALA A 105 5.53 2.77 -2.06
C ALA A 105 5.05 3.35 -0.72
N ALA A 106 5.17 4.67 -0.55
CA ALA A 106 4.71 5.38 0.62
C ALA A 106 3.20 5.25 0.82
N ALA A 107 2.41 5.29 -0.26
CA ALA A 107 0.96 5.18 -0.18
C ALA A 107 0.44 3.76 0.07
N HIS A 108 1.13 2.73 -0.46
CA HIS A 108 0.69 1.34 -0.33
C HIS A 108 1.27 0.62 0.88
N PHE A 109 2.47 1.00 1.32
CA PHE A 109 3.17 0.34 2.43
C PHE A 109 3.37 1.25 3.64
N ASN A 110 2.91 2.49 3.57
CA ASN A 110 3.02 3.49 4.66
C ASN A 110 4.45 3.75 5.14
N ILE A 111 5.44 3.49 4.28
CA ILE A 111 6.86 3.66 4.58
C ILE A 111 7.60 4.43 3.48
N VAL A 112 8.57 5.23 3.91
CA VAL A 112 9.56 5.89 3.03
C VAL A 112 10.94 5.40 3.44
N SER A 113 11.67 4.80 2.49
CA SER A 113 13.05 4.34 2.72
C SER A 113 14.04 5.47 2.49
N HIS A 114 14.90 5.76 3.47
CA HIS A 114 15.92 6.81 3.38
C HIS A 114 17.22 6.33 2.72
N TYR A 115 17.57 5.05 2.89
CA TYR A 115 18.83 4.49 2.37
C TYR A 115 18.64 3.62 1.13
N GLY A 116 17.42 3.54 0.58
CA GLY A 116 17.11 2.69 -0.57
C GLY A 116 17.96 2.98 -1.80
N LEU A 117 18.29 4.26 -2.06
CA LEU A 117 19.17 4.64 -3.17
C LEU A 117 20.58 4.05 -3.01
N ILE A 118 21.17 4.15 -1.81
CA ILE A 118 22.50 3.64 -1.51
C ILE A 118 22.51 2.11 -1.60
N ALA A 119 21.52 1.46 -0.98
CA ALA A 119 21.38 0.01 -1.02
C ALA A 119 21.25 -0.50 -2.47
N ASN A 120 20.45 0.16 -3.29
CA ASN A 120 20.28 -0.19 -4.72
C ASN A 120 21.57 0.05 -5.52
N LEU A 121 22.30 1.14 -5.27
CA LEU A 121 23.53 1.45 -5.98
C LEU A 121 24.60 0.37 -5.79
N VAL A 122 24.65 -0.25 -4.60
CA VAL A 122 25.61 -1.28 -4.23
C VAL A 122 25.12 -2.69 -4.61
N SER A 123 23.80 -2.94 -4.61
CA SER A 123 23.22 -4.28 -4.85
C SER A 123 22.86 -4.53 -6.31
N VAL A 124 22.29 -3.53 -7.01
CA VAL A 124 21.77 -3.70 -8.39
C VAL A 124 22.85 -4.08 -9.41
N PRO A 125 24.07 -3.50 -9.40
CA PRO A 125 25.13 -3.93 -10.31
C PRO A 125 25.49 -5.41 -10.15
N LEU A 126 25.57 -5.87 -8.90
CA LEU A 126 25.91 -7.27 -8.60
C LEU A 126 24.79 -8.23 -9.02
N MET A 127 23.53 -7.80 -8.84
CA MET A 127 22.36 -8.53 -9.34
C MET A 127 22.43 -8.73 -10.86
N GLY A 128 22.78 -7.67 -11.61
CA GLY A 128 22.86 -7.71 -13.07
C GLY A 128 24.06 -8.44 -13.63
N VAL A 129 25.25 -8.33 -13.00
CA VAL A 129 26.51 -8.86 -13.54
C VAL A 129 26.79 -10.28 -13.04
N LEU A 130 26.40 -10.63 -11.82
CA LEU A 130 26.71 -11.94 -11.23
C LEU A 130 25.47 -12.82 -11.06
N VAL A 131 24.45 -12.32 -10.35
CA VAL A 131 23.31 -13.17 -9.92
C VAL A 131 22.48 -13.62 -11.11
N MET A 132 22.07 -12.71 -12.01
CA MET A 132 21.23 -13.05 -13.17
C MET A 132 21.96 -13.94 -14.18
N PRO A 133 23.22 -13.68 -14.59
CA PRO A 133 23.95 -14.60 -15.48
C PRO A 133 24.17 -15.96 -14.84
N ALA A 134 24.45 -16.05 -13.54
CA ALA A 134 24.62 -17.32 -12.83
C ALA A 134 23.29 -18.11 -12.75
N ALA A 135 22.16 -17.43 -12.58
CA ALA A 135 20.83 -18.07 -12.64
C ALA A 135 20.54 -18.66 -14.02
N VAL A 136 20.87 -17.93 -15.10
CA VAL A 136 20.74 -18.44 -16.48
C VAL A 136 21.66 -19.63 -16.68
N LEU A 137 22.91 -19.57 -16.21
CA LEU A 137 23.85 -20.71 -16.26
C LEU A 137 23.29 -21.93 -15.53
N ALA A 138 22.74 -21.75 -14.33
CA ALA A 138 22.10 -22.82 -13.56
C ALA A 138 20.93 -23.47 -14.35
N ALA A 139 20.11 -22.66 -14.97
CA ALA A 139 18.98 -23.12 -15.78
C ALA A 139 19.46 -23.89 -17.02
N CYS A 140 20.50 -23.44 -17.72
CA CYS A 140 21.09 -24.14 -18.87
C CYS A 140 21.75 -25.47 -18.48
N LEU A 141 22.36 -25.54 -17.29
CA LEU A 141 23.02 -26.72 -16.79
C LEU A 141 22.05 -27.71 -16.10
N TRP A 142 20.82 -27.31 -15.82
CA TRP A 142 19.82 -28.17 -15.17
C TRP A 142 19.63 -29.55 -15.89
N PRO A 143 19.42 -29.61 -17.23
CA PRO A 143 19.20 -30.88 -17.90
C PRO A 143 20.38 -31.85 -17.76
N LEU A 144 21.60 -31.31 -17.47
CA LEU A 144 22.82 -32.08 -17.30
C LEU A 144 23.08 -32.48 -15.83
N GLY A 145 22.20 -32.12 -14.90
CA GLY A 145 22.40 -32.33 -13.47
C GLY A 145 23.48 -31.42 -12.84
N LEU A 146 23.98 -30.42 -13.58
CA LEU A 146 25.07 -29.52 -13.17
C LEU A 146 24.59 -28.13 -12.73
N ALA A 147 23.30 -27.98 -12.42
CA ALA A 147 22.73 -26.69 -11.97
C ALA A 147 23.44 -26.12 -10.75
N TRP A 148 23.99 -26.98 -9.88
CA TRP A 148 24.72 -26.59 -8.67
C TRP A 148 25.89 -25.66 -8.95
N ILE A 149 26.54 -25.75 -10.12
CA ILE A 149 27.64 -24.84 -10.50
C ILE A 149 27.14 -23.41 -10.61
N GLY A 150 26.05 -23.20 -11.34
CA GLY A 150 25.44 -21.87 -11.46
C GLY A 150 24.94 -21.34 -10.11
N LEU A 151 24.35 -22.20 -9.27
CA LEU A 151 23.88 -21.84 -7.94
C LEU A 151 25.04 -21.46 -7.01
N ALA A 152 26.16 -22.18 -7.06
CA ALA A 152 27.36 -21.87 -6.26
C ALA A 152 27.97 -20.52 -6.66
N VAL A 153 27.94 -20.15 -7.95
CA VAL A 153 28.37 -18.83 -8.43
C VAL A 153 27.41 -17.72 -8.01
N MET A 154 26.11 -18.01 -7.95
CA MET A 154 25.06 -17.06 -7.56
C MET A 154 25.07 -16.76 -6.07
N GLU A 155 25.40 -17.73 -5.22
CA GLU A 155 25.30 -17.65 -3.75
C GLU A 155 26.04 -16.45 -3.15
N PRO A 156 27.34 -16.17 -3.46
CA PRO A 156 28.04 -15.02 -2.89
C PRO A 156 27.37 -13.69 -3.27
N GLY A 157 26.80 -13.59 -4.48
CA GLY A 157 26.04 -12.41 -4.89
C GLY A 157 24.80 -12.20 -4.05
N LEU A 158 24.03 -13.25 -3.79
CA LEU A 158 22.85 -13.18 -2.94
C LEU A 158 23.20 -12.89 -1.49
N ARG A 159 24.26 -13.49 -0.94
CA ARG A 159 24.75 -13.20 0.41
C ARG A 159 25.12 -11.72 0.57
N TRP A 160 25.80 -11.15 -0.44
CA TRP A 160 26.12 -9.72 -0.45
C TRP A 160 24.87 -8.85 -0.42
N ILE A 161 23.90 -9.13 -1.30
CA ILE A 161 22.64 -8.37 -1.36
C ILE A 161 21.90 -8.44 -0.02
N LEU A 162 21.81 -9.62 0.59
CA LEU A 162 21.20 -9.81 1.91
C LEU A 162 21.96 -9.05 3.01
N PHE A 163 23.30 -9.07 2.98
CA PHE A 163 24.13 -8.33 3.91
C PHE A 163 23.86 -6.82 3.81
N VAL A 164 23.81 -6.27 2.57
CA VAL A 164 23.50 -4.86 2.35
C VAL A 164 22.10 -4.53 2.85
N ALA A 165 21.11 -5.37 2.56
CA ALA A 165 19.73 -5.17 3.00
C ALA A 165 19.61 -5.17 4.54
N GLN A 166 20.21 -6.15 5.21
CA GLN A 166 20.20 -6.26 6.68
C GLN A 166 20.93 -5.08 7.34
N THR A 167 22.11 -4.73 6.82
CA THR A 167 22.91 -3.61 7.34
C THR A 167 22.16 -2.28 7.17
N THR A 168 21.49 -2.09 6.03
CA THR A 168 20.70 -0.90 5.76
C THR A 168 19.47 -0.84 6.66
N ALA A 169 18.76 -1.96 6.83
CA ALA A 169 17.56 -2.03 7.68
C ALA A 169 17.88 -1.82 9.17
N ALA A 170 19.08 -2.19 9.60
CA ALA A 170 19.54 -2.00 10.98
C ALA A 170 19.96 -0.54 11.30
N GLN A 171 20.05 0.34 10.29
CA GLN A 171 20.43 1.73 10.54
C GLN A 171 19.30 2.50 11.26
N PRO A 172 19.66 3.38 12.20
CA PRO A 172 18.68 4.30 12.78
C PRO A 172 17.99 5.11 11.66
N HIS A 173 16.69 5.26 11.76
CA HIS A 173 15.89 6.00 10.77
C HIS A 173 15.99 5.45 9.34
N ALA A 174 16.20 4.13 9.17
CA ALA A 174 16.22 3.48 7.85
C ALA A 174 14.91 3.70 7.08
N ILE A 175 13.80 3.75 7.80
CA ILE A 175 12.47 4.03 7.29
C ILE A 175 11.78 5.12 8.12
N SER A 176 10.94 5.90 7.47
CA SER A 176 9.92 6.74 8.12
C SER A 176 8.54 6.21 7.78
N HIS A 177 7.65 6.23 8.76
CA HIS A 177 6.25 5.88 8.56
C HIS A 177 5.45 7.10 8.16
N VAL A 178 4.49 6.92 7.27
CA VAL A 178 3.61 7.97 6.77
C VAL A 178 2.15 7.53 6.86
N ILE A 179 1.29 8.50 7.13
CA ILE A 179 -0.16 8.27 7.17
C ILE A 179 -0.65 7.87 5.78
N ALA A 180 -1.57 6.90 5.71
CA ALA A 180 -2.19 6.49 4.46
C ALA A 180 -2.88 7.67 3.77
N PRO A 181 -2.61 7.92 2.47
CA PRO A 181 -3.19 9.07 1.78
C PRO A 181 -4.70 8.89 1.53
N PRO A 182 -5.44 9.99 1.41
CA PRO A 182 -6.76 9.96 0.80
C PRO A 182 -6.73 9.32 -0.59
N GLY A 183 -7.80 8.59 -0.98
CA GLY A 183 -7.85 7.82 -2.23
C GLY A 183 -7.65 8.64 -3.51
N THR A 184 -7.80 9.96 -3.45
CA THR A 184 -7.60 10.88 -4.57
C THR A 184 -6.13 11.21 -4.86
N VAL A 185 -5.23 11.03 -3.88
CA VAL A 185 -3.83 11.47 -3.97
C VAL A 185 -3.07 10.70 -5.05
N LEU A 186 -3.14 9.37 -5.06
CA LEU A 186 -2.42 8.56 -6.06
C LEU A 186 -2.87 8.83 -7.50
N PRO A 187 -4.17 8.93 -7.84
CA PRO A 187 -4.60 9.35 -9.16
C PRO A 187 -4.04 10.72 -9.57
N ILE A 188 -4.08 11.72 -8.69
CA ILE A 188 -3.55 13.06 -8.97
C ILE A 188 -2.03 13.01 -9.21
N LEU A 189 -1.27 12.30 -8.36
CA LEU A 189 0.18 12.12 -8.55
C LEU A 189 0.51 11.39 -9.85
N THR A 190 -0.26 10.36 -10.20
CA THR A 190 -0.09 9.63 -11.46
C THR A 190 -0.31 10.54 -12.66
N LEU A 191 -1.40 11.32 -12.66
CA LEU A 191 -1.69 12.28 -13.74
C LEU A 191 -0.62 13.39 -13.80
N ALA A 192 -0.15 13.88 -12.66
CA ALA A 192 0.93 14.86 -12.59
C ALA A 192 2.24 14.33 -13.20
N MET A 193 2.61 13.08 -12.89
CA MET A 193 3.78 12.42 -13.44
C MET A 193 3.62 12.20 -14.96
N LEU A 194 2.48 11.72 -15.42
CA LEU A 194 2.20 11.55 -16.84
C LEU A 194 2.23 12.89 -17.58
N TRP A 195 1.65 13.94 -17.01
CA TRP A 195 1.71 15.29 -17.58
C TRP A 195 3.16 15.76 -17.71
N LEU A 196 3.96 15.63 -16.65
CA LEU A 196 5.38 16.04 -16.66
C LEU A 196 6.20 15.31 -17.73
N ILE A 197 5.89 14.04 -18.00
CA ILE A 197 6.63 13.20 -18.93
C ILE A 197 6.13 13.33 -20.37
N LEU A 198 4.82 13.37 -20.60
CA LEU A 198 4.23 13.33 -21.93
C LEU A 198 4.12 14.71 -22.57
N TRP A 199 3.91 15.75 -21.76
CA TRP A 199 3.79 17.12 -22.29
C TRP A 199 5.14 17.70 -22.70
N GLN A 200 5.12 18.58 -23.69
CA GLN A 200 6.32 19.23 -24.23
C GLN A 200 6.31 20.73 -23.91
N GLY A 201 7.49 21.35 -23.95
CA GLY A 201 7.64 22.77 -23.67
C GLY A 201 7.52 23.12 -22.17
N ARG A 202 7.35 24.41 -21.89
CA ARG A 202 7.32 24.92 -20.50
C ARG A 202 6.08 24.48 -19.72
N ALA A 203 4.96 24.24 -20.39
CA ALA A 203 3.72 23.79 -19.75
C ALA A 203 3.85 22.41 -19.06
N ARG A 204 4.87 21.60 -19.39
CA ARG A 204 5.16 20.33 -18.68
C ARG A 204 5.37 20.53 -17.17
N PHE A 205 5.94 21.67 -16.76
CA PHE A 205 6.22 21.94 -15.35
C PHE A 205 4.97 22.20 -14.52
N ALA A 206 3.78 22.38 -15.13
CA ALA A 206 2.50 22.35 -14.43
C ALA A 206 2.29 21.00 -13.69
N GLY A 207 2.86 19.89 -14.21
CA GLY A 207 2.87 18.60 -13.52
C GLY A 207 3.51 18.65 -12.14
N LEU A 208 4.56 19.47 -11.93
CA LEU A 208 5.16 19.66 -10.61
C LEU A 208 4.22 20.39 -9.63
N ALA A 209 3.50 21.39 -10.13
CA ALA A 209 2.51 22.11 -9.32
C ALA A 209 1.35 21.17 -8.91
N ILE A 210 0.86 20.35 -9.84
CA ILE A 210 -0.18 19.34 -9.56
C ILE A 210 0.33 18.29 -8.54
N ALA A 211 1.58 17.84 -8.69
CA ALA A 211 2.18 16.91 -7.72
C ALA A 211 2.32 17.55 -6.33
N ALA A 212 2.76 18.82 -6.26
CA ALA A 212 2.84 19.55 -5.00
C ALA A 212 1.46 19.69 -4.33
N LEU A 213 0.41 19.99 -5.10
CA LEU A 213 -0.97 20.02 -4.59
C LEU A 213 -1.40 18.65 -4.02
N ALA A 214 -1.07 17.57 -4.72
CA ALA A 214 -1.37 16.22 -4.22
C ALA A 214 -0.68 15.92 -2.89
N PHE A 215 0.57 16.35 -2.69
CA PHE A 215 1.26 16.22 -1.41
C PHE A 215 0.65 17.10 -0.32
N VAL A 216 0.16 18.29 -0.63
CA VAL A 216 -0.59 19.13 0.34
C VAL A 216 -1.87 18.42 0.77
N ILE A 217 -2.63 17.85 -0.19
CA ILE A 217 -3.83 17.04 0.13
C ILE A 217 -3.45 15.83 1.00
N TRP A 218 -2.31 15.19 0.73
CA TRP A 218 -1.83 14.06 1.55
C TRP A 218 -1.56 14.49 3.00
N GLN A 219 -0.87 15.61 3.20
CA GLN A 219 -0.56 16.13 4.53
C GLN A 219 -1.81 16.53 5.34
N GLN A 220 -2.89 16.91 4.65
CA GLN A 220 -4.18 17.25 5.28
C GLN A 220 -5.07 16.01 5.49
N GLY A 221 -4.62 14.83 5.06
CA GLY A 221 -5.36 13.59 5.23
C GLY A 221 -5.54 13.24 6.70
N THR A 222 -6.78 13.03 7.12
CA THR A 222 -7.14 12.59 8.46
C THR A 222 -7.41 11.09 8.48
N ARG A 223 -7.25 10.50 9.66
CA ARG A 223 -7.58 9.10 9.90
C ARG A 223 -8.87 9.04 10.72
N PRO A 224 -9.71 8.00 10.54
CA PRO A 224 -10.94 7.86 11.30
C PRO A 224 -10.69 7.86 12.81
N ASP A 225 -11.58 8.55 13.55
CA ASP A 225 -11.48 8.64 15.00
C ASP A 225 -11.62 7.28 15.68
N LEU A 226 -12.53 6.43 15.17
CA LEU A 226 -12.74 5.09 15.68
C LEU A 226 -12.85 4.08 14.53
N LEU A 227 -12.19 2.93 14.69
CA LEU A 227 -12.26 1.79 13.78
C LEU A 227 -12.79 0.56 14.51
N ILE A 228 -13.63 -0.21 13.83
CA ILE A 228 -14.22 -1.47 14.31
C ILE A 228 -13.90 -2.56 13.30
N ALA A 229 -13.35 -3.68 13.76
CA ALA A 229 -13.09 -4.83 12.90
C ALA A 229 -14.40 -5.48 12.42
N ASP A 230 -14.33 -6.16 11.28
CA ASP A 230 -15.46 -6.82 10.63
C ASP A 230 -16.07 -7.98 11.42
N ASP A 231 -15.37 -8.45 12.45
CA ASP A 231 -15.83 -9.46 13.43
C ASP A 231 -16.32 -8.86 14.76
N GLY A 232 -16.26 -7.52 14.91
CA GLY A 232 -16.59 -6.81 16.16
C GLY A 232 -15.64 -7.09 17.33
N ALA A 233 -14.58 -7.86 17.10
CA ALA A 233 -13.71 -8.33 18.16
C ALA A 233 -12.62 -7.33 18.55
N LEU A 234 -12.32 -6.35 17.71
CA LEU A 234 -11.34 -5.30 17.95
C LEU A 234 -11.94 -3.93 17.64
N ILE A 235 -11.73 -2.97 18.53
CA ILE A 235 -11.97 -1.55 18.26
C ILE A 235 -10.70 -0.77 18.55
N GLY A 236 -10.54 0.38 17.85
CA GLY A 236 -9.39 1.25 18.01
C GLY A 236 -9.79 2.71 17.92
N VAL A 237 -9.49 3.51 18.94
CA VAL A 237 -9.73 4.96 19.02
C VAL A 237 -8.43 5.71 18.76
N LEU A 238 -8.48 6.70 17.89
CA LEU A 238 -7.35 7.58 17.62
C LEU A 238 -7.22 8.62 18.74
N GLY A 239 -6.11 8.58 19.44
CA GLY A 239 -5.75 9.53 20.50
C GLY A 239 -4.49 10.32 20.19
N PRO A 240 -4.06 11.21 21.09
CA PRO A 240 -2.86 12.05 20.90
C PRO A 240 -1.57 11.24 20.72
N GLU A 241 -1.45 10.09 21.37
CA GLU A 241 -0.30 9.17 21.30
C GLU A 241 -0.42 8.16 20.13
N GLY A 242 -1.45 8.29 19.29
CA GLY A 242 -1.82 7.35 18.24
C GLY A 242 -2.98 6.45 18.66
N ARG A 243 -3.31 5.46 17.84
CA ARG A 243 -4.48 4.62 18.05
C ARG A 243 -4.34 3.72 19.28
N ALA A 244 -5.30 3.84 20.21
CA ALA A 244 -5.48 2.93 21.33
C ALA A 244 -6.34 1.74 20.90
N LEU A 245 -5.92 0.49 21.20
CA LEU A 245 -6.63 -0.73 20.82
C LEU A 245 -7.35 -1.35 22.01
N SER A 246 -8.51 -1.98 21.79
CA SER A 246 -9.34 -2.55 22.87
C SER A 246 -8.70 -3.74 23.58
N LYS A 247 -7.73 -4.42 22.93
CA LYS A 247 -7.08 -5.60 23.50
C LYS A 247 -5.63 -5.77 23.02
N PRO A 248 -4.75 -6.36 23.87
CA PRO A 248 -3.32 -6.53 23.56
C PRO A 248 -3.04 -7.68 22.58
N THR A 249 -3.98 -8.61 22.39
CA THR A 249 -3.82 -9.79 21.52
C THR A 249 -5.10 -10.15 20.80
N GLY A 250 -4.98 -10.82 19.65
CA GLY A 250 -6.10 -11.19 18.78
C GLY A 250 -6.54 -10.05 17.86
N GLY A 251 -6.97 -10.39 16.64
CA GLY A 251 -7.25 -9.41 15.58
C GLY A 251 -5.98 -8.73 15.08
N SER A 252 -4.82 -9.39 15.15
CA SER A 252 -3.50 -8.84 14.83
C SER A 252 -3.40 -8.31 13.40
N PHE A 253 -4.12 -8.93 12.46
CA PHE A 253 -4.18 -8.45 11.08
C PHE A 253 -4.81 -7.04 11.00
N SER A 254 -5.99 -6.85 11.58
CA SER A 254 -6.67 -5.54 11.61
C SER A 254 -5.86 -4.52 12.41
N ALA A 255 -5.32 -4.93 13.56
CA ALA A 255 -4.47 -4.07 14.40
C ALA A 255 -3.24 -3.58 13.63
N GLY A 256 -2.52 -4.47 12.95
CA GLY A 256 -1.33 -4.13 12.16
C GLY A 256 -1.65 -3.14 11.05
N ILE A 257 -2.69 -3.43 10.24
CA ILE A 257 -3.11 -2.53 9.15
C ILE A 257 -3.53 -1.15 9.68
N TRP A 258 -4.25 -1.07 10.79
CA TRP A 258 -4.67 0.22 11.33
C TRP A 258 -3.49 1.06 11.79
N LEU A 259 -2.57 0.46 12.55
CA LEU A 259 -1.39 1.15 13.06
C LEU A 259 -0.42 1.56 11.93
N GLU A 260 -0.25 0.72 10.90
CA GLU A 260 0.51 1.06 9.71
C GLU A 260 -0.13 2.23 8.95
N ASN A 261 -1.44 2.18 8.71
CA ASN A 261 -2.16 3.24 8.03
C ASN A 261 -2.19 4.57 8.81
N ASP A 262 -2.12 4.51 10.13
CA ASP A 262 -2.00 5.70 10.99
C ASP A 262 -0.55 6.27 10.97
N GLY A 263 0.40 5.59 10.33
CA GLY A 263 1.80 6.00 10.25
C GLY A 263 2.58 5.83 11.57
N ALA A 264 2.06 5.07 12.50
CA ALA A 264 2.65 4.84 13.83
C ALA A 264 2.60 3.36 14.23
N PRO A 265 3.22 2.44 13.44
CA PRO A 265 3.22 1.03 13.74
C PRO A 265 4.01 0.77 15.04
N VAL A 266 3.33 0.11 15.96
CA VAL A 266 3.89 -0.39 17.23
C VAL A 266 3.34 -1.76 17.49
N ALA A 267 3.90 -2.50 18.46
CA ALA A 267 3.35 -3.76 18.88
C ALA A 267 1.93 -3.57 19.46
N GLN A 268 1.04 -4.54 19.24
CA GLN A 268 -0.37 -4.44 19.59
C GLN A 268 -0.60 -4.22 21.09
N ASP A 269 0.23 -4.81 21.93
CA ASP A 269 0.21 -4.65 23.39
C ASP A 269 0.54 -3.21 23.82
N ILE A 270 1.51 -2.57 23.17
CA ILE A 270 1.84 -1.15 23.37
C ILE A 270 0.66 -0.26 22.97
N ALA A 271 0.06 -0.51 21.81
CA ALA A 271 -1.12 0.24 21.37
C ALA A 271 -2.33 0.00 22.29
N ALA A 272 -2.47 -1.20 22.86
CA ALA A 272 -3.53 -1.51 23.81
C ALA A 272 -3.31 -0.86 25.19
N ALA A 273 -2.09 -0.47 25.53
CA ALA A 273 -1.79 0.24 26.79
C ALA A 273 -2.06 1.76 26.69
N ARG A 274 -2.30 2.31 25.49
CA ARG A 274 -2.60 3.73 25.31
C ARG A 274 -3.94 4.12 25.91
N ASP A 275 -4.06 5.36 26.32
CA ASP A 275 -5.30 5.97 26.80
C ASP A 275 -6.32 6.20 25.67
N GLY A 276 -7.60 6.35 26.03
CA GLY A 276 -8.71 6.60 25.09
C GLY A 276 -9.81 5.54 25.11
N LEU A 277 -9.58 4.39 25.76
CA LEU A 277 -10.55 3.32 25.94
C LEU A 277 -10.69 2.94 27.43
N GLN A 278 -11.93 2.92 27.92
CA GLN A 278 -12.24 2.39 29.27
C GLN A 278 -12.51 0.90 29.15
N ARG A 279 -11.76 0.08 29.86
CA ARG A 279 -11.86 -1.40 29.82
C ARG A 279 -12.35 -1.92 31.15
N ASP A 280 -13.47 -2.64 31.11
CA ASP A 280 -14.03 -3.37 32.26
C ASP A 280 -14.28 -4.82 31.84
N GLY A 281 -13.32 -5.66 32.08
CA GLY A 281 -13.35 -7.07 31.73
C GLY A 281 -13.56 -7.29 30.22
N ARG A 282 -14.77 -7.75 29.86
CA ARG A 282 -15.15 -8.01 28.44
C ARG A 282 -15.92 -6.86 27.79
N VAL A 283 -16.07 -5.78 28.48
CA VAL A 283 -16.74 -4.56 28.03
C VAL A 283 -15.70 -3.48 27.82
N VAL A 284 -15.70 -2.86 26.67
CA VAL A 284 -14.80 -1.72 26.35
C VAL A 284 -15.66 -0.55 25.90
N THR A 285 -15.46 0.59 26.52
CA THR A 285 -16.18 1.84 26.19
C THR A 285 -15.23 2.80 25.48
N ALA A 286 -15.68 3.32 24.37
CA ALA A 286 -15.07 4.43 23.65
C ALA A 286 -15.98 5.66 23.71
N LEU A 287 -15.39 6.83 23.85
CA LEU A 287 -16.10 8.11 23.81
C LEU A 287 -15.60 8.94 22.62
N LEU A 288 -16.53 9.34 21.77
CA LEU A 288 -16.28 10.28 20.67
C LEU A 288 -17.16 11.52 20.89
N GLY A 289 -16.57 12.57 21.46
CA GLY A 289 -17.35 13.69 21.96
C GLY A 289 -18.37 13.22 22.99
N GLU A 290 -19.67 13.44 22.71
CA GLU A 290 -20.75 12.98 23.55
C GLU A 290 -21.24 11.55 23.21
N TRP A 291 -20.79 10.96 22.10
CA TRP A 291 -21.21 9.63 21.66
C TRP A 291 -20.50 8.55 22.44
N ARG A 292 -21.30 7.62 23.00
CA ARG A 292 -20.81 6.47 23.74
C ARG A 292 -20.91 5.21 22.92
N ILE A 293 -19.79 4.61 22.60
CA ILE A 293 -19.68 3.37 21.83
C ILE A 293 -19.24 2.25 22.78
N LEU A 294 -20.02 1.20 22.88
CA LEU A 294 -19.75 0.06 23.76
C LEU A 294 -19.39 -1.17 22.93
N GLN A 295 -18.23 -1.76 23.19
CA GLN A 295 -17.88 -3.08 22.66
C GLN A 295 -18.07 -4.14 23.73
N VAL A 296 -18.81 -5.20 23.42
CA VAL A 296 -19.03 -6.34 24.31
C VAL A 296 -18.51 -7.63 23.66
N SER A 297 -17.62 -8.33 24.33
CA SER A 297 -16.99 -9.54 23.80
C SER A 297 -17.48 -10.80 24.52
N GLY A 298 -18.05 -11.73 23.74
CA GLY A 298 -18.48 -13.06 24.21
C GLY A 298 -19.90 -13.15 24.73
N LYS A 299 -20.45 -14.36 24.63
CA LYS A 299 -21.88 -14.67 24.91
C LYS A 299 -22.29 -14.32 26.35
N THR A 300 -21.45 -14.61 27.33
CA THR A 300 -21.77 -14.37 28.74
C THR A 300 -21.91 -12.89 29.05
N ALA A 301 -20.96 -12.05 28.56
CA ALA A 301 -21.04 -10.62 28.77
C ALA A 301 -22.24 -9.99 28.05
N LEU A 302 -22.57 -10.47 26.84
CA LEU A 302 -23.74 -10.02 26.11
C LEU A 302 -25.05 -10.40 26.83
N ALA A 303 -25.15 -11.60 27.38
CA ALA A 303 -26.33 -12.07 28.10
C ALA A 303 -26.59 -11.29 29.40
N THR A 304 -25.55 -10.78 30.05
CA THR A 304 -25.67 -9.97 31.26
C THR A 304 -25.94 -8.50 31.01
N LEU A 305 -25.80 -8.05 29.75
CA LEU A 305 -25.97 -6.65 29.39
C LEU A 305 -27.45 -6.26 29.37
N GLN A 306 -27.85 -5.33 30.23
CA GLN A 306 -29.19 -4.75 30.24
C GLN A 306 -29.31 -3.63 29.18
N GLY A 307 -30.27 -3.76 28.27
CA GLY A 307 -30.46 -2.78 27.17
C GLY A 307 -29.19 -2.59 26.37
N CYS A 308 -28.69 -1.36 26.29
CA CYS A 308 -27.45 -0.98 25.60
C CYS A 308 -26.32 -0.57 26.57
N GLY A 309 -26.50 -0.76 27.89
CA GLY A 309 -25.51 -0.30 28.88
C GLY A 309 -25.29 1.24 28.87
N GLY A 310 -26.28 2.01 28.43
CA GLY A 310 -26.18 3.47 28.29
C GLY A 310 -25.36 3.92 27.07
N ALA A 311 -25.13 3.03 26.10
CA ALA A 311 -24.42 3.37 24.86
C ALA A 311 -25.39 3.79 23.75
N ASP A 312 -24.92 4.68 22.87
CA ASP A 312 -25.60 5.08 21.64
C ASP A 312 -25.39 4.04 20.54
N VAL A 313 -24.18 3.45 20.52
CA VAL A 313 -23.80 2.38 19.58
C VAL A 313 -23.24 1.20 20.35
N LEU A 314 -23.79 0.02 20.09
CA LEU A 314 -23.36 -1.26 20.66
C LEU A 314 -22.70 -2.13 19.60
N VAL A 315 -21.48 -2.57 19.84
CA VAL A 315 -20.73 -3.48 18.98
C VAL A 315 -20.52 -4.79 19.69
N VAL A 316 -20.92 -5.88 19.06
CA VAL A 316 -20.81 -7.22 19.65
C VAL A 316 -20.21 -8.23 18.68
N ASN A 317 -19.32 -9.09 19.16
CA ASN A 317 -18.69 -10.14 18.36
C ASN A 317 -19.50 -11.46 18.36
N GLN A 318 -20.78 -11.38 18.67
CA GLN A 318 -21.76 -12.49 18.67
C GLN A 318 -23.01 -12.04 17.95
N VAL A 319 -23.86 -12.99 17.56
CA VAL A 319 -25.20 -12.68 17.07
C VAL A 319 -26.04 -12.23 18.26
N ASP A 320 -26.73 -11.10 18.15
CA ASP A 320 -27.62 -10.57 19.18
C ASP A 320 -29.07 -10.64 18.68
N GLU A 321 -29.84 -11.55 19.25
CA GLU A 321 -31.25 -11.75 18.90
C GLU A 321 -32.18 -10.83 19.69
N VAL A 322 -31.66 -10.01 20.59
CA VAL A 322 -32.45 -9.12 21.46
C VAL A 322 -32.62 -7.77 20.79
N ALA A 323 -33.86 -7.31 20.66
CA ALA A 323 -34.10 -5.94 20.22
C ALA A 323 -33.66 -4.94 21.25
N ARG A 324 -32.76 -4.02 20.87
CA ARG A 324 -32.17 -3.02 21.75
C ARG A 324 -32.53 -1.59 21.33
N PRO A 325 -32.59 -0.66 22.27
CA PRO A 325 -33.00 0.74 21.98
C PRO A 325 -31.89 1.60 21.36
N CYS A 326 -30.72 1.04 21.03
CA CYS A 326 -29.59 1.72 20.42
C CYS A 326 -29.23 1.12 19.06
N LEU A 327 -28.28 1.73 18.36
CA LEU A 327 -27.75 1.16 17.12
C LEU A 327 -26.83 -0.03 17.46
N VAL A 328 -27.16 -1.22 16.95
CA VAL A 328 -26.42 -2.44 17.20
C VAL A 328 -25.72 -2.92 15.94
N TYR A 329 -24.40 -3.15 16.08
CA TYR A 329 -23.59 -3.87 15.11
C TYR A 329 -23.17 -5.22 15.72
N ASP A 330 -23.98 -6.23 15.43
CA ASP A 330 -23.71 -7.62 15.80
C ASP A 330 -22.88 -8.32 14.70
N LEU A 331 -22.50 -9.57 14.94
CA LEU A 331 -21.71 -10.36 13.99
C LEU A 331 -22.41 -10.52 12.63
N THR A 332 -23.75 -10.56 12.58
CA THR A 332 -24.54 -10.65 11.35
C THR A 332 -24.52 -9.33 10.57
N GLY A 333 -24.74 -8.22 11.26
CA GLY A 333 -24.65 -6.89 10.71
C GLY A 333 -23.24 -6.59 10.18
N LEU A 334 -22.20 -6.87 10.97
CA LEU A 334 -20.80 -6.66 10.59
C LEU A 334 -20.36 -7.52 9.39
N ARG A 335 -20.87 -8.74 9.23
CA ARG A 335 -20.68 -9.53 8.01
C ARG A 335 -21.29 -8.87 6.78
N GLY A 336 -22.37 -8.12 6.93
CA GLY A 336 -23.00 -7.32 5.88
C GLY A 336 -22.23 -6.04 5.56
N THR A 337 -21.88 -5.26 6.57
CA THR A 337 -21.21 -3.95 6.43
C THR A 337 -19.70 -4.07 6.22
N GLY A 338 -19.06 -5.12 6.73
CA GLY A 338 -17.61 -5.22 6.91
C GLY A 338 -17.15 -4.35 8.06
N ALA A 339 -15.86 -4.02 8.10
CA ALA A 339 -15.30 -3.11 9.07
C ALA A 339 -15.96 -1.73 9.01
N LEU A 340 -16.00 -1.04 10.15
CA LEU A 340 -16.61 0.28 10.27
C LEU A 340 -15.54 1.33 10.62
N ALA A 341 -15.73 2.52 10.08
CA ALA A 341 -15.01 3.73 10.48
C ALA A 341 -16.01 4.76 10.98
N MET A 342 -15.73 5.38 12.11
CA MET A 342 -16.56 6.42 12.71
C MET A 342 -15.73 7.69 12.88
N ASP A 343 -16.32 8.81 12.49
CA ASP A 343 -15.74 10.13 12.58
C ASP A 343 -16.72 11.08 13.27
N LEU A 344 -16.22 11.94 14.16
CA LEU A 344 -16.97 13.02 14.72
C LEU A 344 -16.93 14.22 13.76
N THR A 345 -18.08 14.70 13.33
CA THR A 345 -18.15 15.91 12.49
C THR A 345 -17.95 17.16 13.33
N GLU A 346 -17.64 18.30 12.68
CA GLU A 346 -17.56 19.60 13.35
C GLU A 346 -18.88 20.02 14.02
N ALA A 347 -20.01 19.50 13.51
CA ALA A 347 -21.33 19.73 14.10
C ALA A 347 -21.64 18.86 15.33
N GLY A 348 -20.73 17.93 15.69
CA GLY A 348 -20.93 16.97 16.78
C GLY A 348 -21.74 15.72 16.38
N ASP A 349 -22.07 15.55 15.10
CA ASP A 349 -22.74 14.35 14.60
C ASP A 349 -21.74 13.20 14.42
N LEU A 350 -22.21 11.95 14.59
CA LEU A 350 -21.43 10.75 14.37
C LEU A 350 -21.65 10.25 12.95
N ARG A 351 -20.61 10.31 12.12
CA ARG A 351 -20.59 9.74 10.78
C ARG A 351 -20.02 8.32 10.84
N ILE A 352 -20.76 7.36 10.28
CA ILE A 352 -20.36 5.95 10.22
C ILE A 352 -20.20 5.55 8.74
N ASP A 353 -18.98 5.23 8.35
CA ASP A 353 -18.63 4.69 7.04
C ASP A 353 -18.42 3.17 7.15
N THR A 354 -18.93 2.40 6.17
CA THR A 354 -18.76 0.95 6.14
C THR A 354 -17.80 0.53 5.03
N ALA A 355 -17.09 -0.58 5.24
CA ALA A 355 -16.23 -1.13 4.20
C ALA A 355 -17.02 -1.53 2.94
N SER A 356 -18.27 -1.99 3.09
CA SER A 356 -19.15 -2.33 1.96
C SER A 356 -19.56 -1.10 1.15
N ALA A 357 -19.88 0.03 1.81
CA ALA A 357 -20.21 1.29 1.11
C ALA A 357 -19.02 1.79 0.29
N ARG A 358 -17.80 1.75 0.86
CA ARG A 358 -16.55 2.12 0.15
C ARG A 358 -16.22 1.19 -1.01
N ALA A 359 -16.44 -0.13 -0.86
CA ALA A 359 -16.20 -1.10 -1.91
C ALA A 359 -17.19 -0.96 -3.07
N GLY A 360 -18.39 -0.46 -2.80
CA GLY A 360 -19.48 -0.34 -3.77
C GLY A 360 -20.07 -1.70 -4.17
N ASN A 361 -21.15 -1.66 -4.93
CA ASN A 361 -21.80 -2.87 -5.44
C ASN A 361 -21.09 -3.34 -6.71
N ARG A 362 -20.21 -4.34 -6.58
CA ARG A 362 -19.45 -4.91 -7.70
C ARG A 362 -19.72 -6.41 -7.81
N PRO A 363 -19.73 -7.00 -9.03
CA PRO A 363 -20.03 -8.42 -9.23
C PRO A 363 -19.19 -9.39 -8.41
N TRP A 364 -17.94 -9.02 -8.09
CA TRP A 364 -17.00 -9.86 -7.33
C TRP A 364 -17.08 -9.67 -5.80
N ASN A 365 -17.82 -8.70 -5.29
CA ASN A 365 -17.92 -8.48 -3.84
C ASN A 365 -18.80 -9.52 -3.12
N GLY A 366 -19.51 -10.38 -3.89
CA GLY A 366 -20.34 -11.47 -3.33
C GLY A 366 -21.50 -11.03 -2.44
N ARG A 367 -21.72 -9.72 -2.27
CA ARG A 367 -22.75 -9.14 -1.40
C ARG A 367 -23.99 -8.78 -2.23
N LYS A 368 -25.13 -9.35 -1.85
CA LYS A 368 -26.44 -9.03 -2.42
C LYS A 368 -27.14 -8.05 -1.48
N GLY A 369 -27.04 -6.76 -1.74
CA GLY A 369 -27.74 -5.72 -1.00
C GLY A 369 -27.34 -4.33 -1.48
N PRO A 370 -28.15 -3.28 -1.26
CA PRO A 370 -27.71 -1.92 -1.49
C PRO A 370 -26.46 -1.67 -0.63
N ALA A 371 -25.44 -1.05 -1.21
CA ALA A 371 -24.32 -0.52 -0.44
C ALA A 371 -24.94 0.55 0.48
N ASP A 372 -24.98 0.27 1.79
CA ASP A 372 -25.50 1.25 2.73
C ASP A 372 -24.64 2.51 2.61
N ALA A 373 -25.29 3.63 2.31
CA ALA A 373 -24.62 4.92 2.32
C ALA A 373 -24.05 5.20 3.73
N ALA A 374 -23.07 6.07 3.82
CA ALA A 374 -22.58 6.53 5.11
C ALA A 374 -23.76 6.97 5.98
N LEU A 375 -23.87 6.42 7.19
CA LEU A 375 -24.90 6.78 8.14
C LEU A 375 -24.45 8.02 8.94
N LEU A 376 -25.29 9.03 9.01
CA LEU A 376 -25.06 10.20 9.86
C LEU A 376 -26.10 10.14 11.01
N LEU A 377 -25.58 10.07 12.24
CA LEU A 377 -26.39 10.12 13.45
C LEU A 377 -26.26 11.52 14.05
N SER A 378 -27.39 12.24 14.15
CA SER A 378 -27.47 13.54 14.79
C SER A 378 -28.20 13.41 16.11
N ARG A 379 -27.71 14.09 17.15
CA ARG A 379 -28.45 14.27 18.41
C ARG A 379 -29.42 15.44 18.22
N GLN A 380 -30.71 15.18 18.44
CA GLN A 380 -31.75 16.20 18.48
C GLN A 380 -31.75 16.90 19.83
#